data_80afa6a1f17ffc87820685c8c303b51f
#
_entry.id   80afa6a1f17ffc87820685c8c303b51f
#
_cell.length_a   1.000
_cell.length_b   1.000
_cell.length_c   1.000
_cell.angle_alpha   90.00
_cell.angle_beta   90.00
_cell.angle_gamma   90.00
#
_symmetry.space_group_name_H-M   'P 1'
#
loop_
_entity.id
_entity.type
_entity.pdbx_description
1 polymer ?
#
loop_
_entity_poly.entity_id
_entity_poly.type
_entity_poly.pdbx_seq_one_letter_code
_entity_poly.pdbx_strand_id
1 'polypeptide(L)'
;MPTKHARCSASAAYRWINCPGSVALSDQCPDPGSSSYADEGTVAHSLAELKLRHVLHEITDAQYKKRLAKIQQDDYYNGEMDEATDFYVETVLEEFAAAGEGAELMIEQRLDLSQWIPEGFGTSDAVIIDSSMIQVIDLKYGKGIKVEAKNNPQFRLYGLGAVSLFGDLYDFDTVKTTVIQPRLDHVDSEVVILKELLLWGEEEVAPRAIMAMEGSDYFVAGDWCRFCPAKARCRKRAEFNLDLARMEFQKPPLLSNEEIGEVLAKAEHLKKWAEEVSAYALEQALAGEHYDGWKLVEGRSNRKYADEIQVADKLKAAGFDEAMLYQRKLYGITEMEKLVGKKKLAATLGDLLIKPAGKPVLVPESDKREAINTTEAAQADFTTGDDEVAPF
;
A
#
# COMPACT_ATOMS: atom_id res chain seq x y z
N MET A 1 21.57 -8.09 -1.54
CA MET A 1 20.20 -8.63 -1.42
C MET A 1 20.12 -9.94 -2.19
N PRO A 2 19.43 -10.96 -1.71
CA PRO A 2 19.25 -12.19 -2.49
C PRO A 2 18.47 -11.86 -3.76
N THR A 3 18.99 -12.28 -4.90
CA THR A 3 18.47 -12.00 -6.25
C THR A 3 17.27 -12.88 -6.63
N LYS A 4 16.71 -13.66 -5.72
CA LYS A 4 15.61 -14.58 -6.01
C LYS A 4 14.59 -14.55 -4.87
N HIS A 5 13.38 -14.15 -5.16
CA HIS A 5 12.24 -14.26 -4.23
C HIS A 5 11.79 -15.73 -4.15
N ALA A 6 11.36 -16.18 -2.96
CA ALA A 6 10.71 -17.48 -2.81
C ALA A 6 9.39 -17.47 -3.62
N ARG A 7 9.03 -18.59 -4.26
CA ARG A 7 7.77 -18.70 -5.02
C ARG A 7 6.55 -18.42 -4.14
N CYS A 8 6.56 -18.92 -2.90
CA CYS A 8 5.60 -18.59 -1.85
C CYS A 8 6.23 -17.59 -0.88
N SER A 9 6.51 -16.36 -1.35
CA SER A 9 7.11 -15.32 -0.52
C SER A 9 6.16 -14.81 0.57
N ALA A 10 6.70 -14.34 1.69
CA ALA A 10 5.92 -13.76 2.78
C ALA A 10 5.11 -12.53 2.32
N SER A 11 5.70 -11.67 1.49
CA SER A 11 5.01 -10.49 0.94
C SER A 11 3.81 -10.83 0.03
N ALA A 12 3.78 -12.03 -0.56
CA ALA A 12 2.67 -12.51 -1.38
C ALA A 12 1.72 -13.46 -0.61
N ALA A 13 1.94 -13.65 0.69
CA ALA A 13 1.24 -14.64 1.52
C ALA A 13 -0.28 -14.50 1.48
N TYR A 14 -0.78 -13.28 1.57
CA TYR A 14 -2.21 -13.00 1.49
C TYR A 14 -2.85 -13.57 0.20
N ARG A 15 -2.11 -13.59 -0.91
CA ARG A 15 -2.58 -14.15 -2.18
C ARG A 15 -2.50 -15.67 -2.20
N TRP A 16 -1.31 -16.25 -1.95
CA TRP A 16 -1.13 -17.69 -2.17
C TRP A 16 -1.74 -18.56 -1.07
N ILE A 17 -1.89 -18.08 0.15
CA ILE A 17 -2.61 -18.79 1.21
C ILE A 17 -4.10 -18.90 0.83
N ASN A 18 -4.72 -17.82 0.36
CA ASN A 18 -6.13 -17.84 -0.03
C ASN A 18 -6.39 -18.48 -1.40
N CYS A 19 -5.43 -18.42 -2.30
CA CYS A 19 -5.55 -18.94 -3.69
C CYS A 19 -4.25 -19.65 -4.11
N PRO A 20 -4.00 -20.90 -3.64
CA PRO A 20 -2.79 -21.66 -3.96
C PRO A 20 -2.50 -21.77 -5.45
N GLY A 21 -3.52 -22.02 -6.29
CA GLY A 21 -3.39 -22.09 -7.74
C GLY A 21 -2.85 -20.81 -8.38
N SER A 22 -2.93 -19.67 -7.66
CA SER A 22 -2.40 -18.40 -8.16
C SER A 22 -0.88 -18.40 -8.37
N VAL A 23 -0.13 -19.27 -7.70
CA VAL A 23 1.33 -19.36 -7.83
C VAL A 23 1.69 -19.89 -9.21
N ALA A 24 1.20 -21.09 -9.56
CA ALA A 24 1.45 -21.70 -10.87
C ALA A 24 0.87 -20.85 -12.03
N LEU A 25 -0.26 -20.17 -11.80
CA LEU A 25 -0.85 -19.27 -12.79
C LEU A 25 -0.01 -18.01 -12.99
N SER A 26 0.61 -17.49 -11.91
CA SER A 26 1.52 -16.34 -12.00
C SER A 26 2.80 -16.66 -12.74
N ASP A 27 3.32 -17.87 -12.63
CA ASP A 27 4.52 -18.32 -13.36
C ASP A 27 4.31 -18.30 -14.89
N GLN A 28 3.05 -18.31 -15.37
CA GLN A 28 2.68 -18.22 -16.78
C GLN A 28 2.47 -16.76 -17.26
N CYS A 29 2.61 -15.78 -16.36
CA CYS A 29 2.47 -14.38 -16.70
C CYS A 29 3.85 -13.79 -16.99
N PRO A 30 3.96 -12.82 -17.92
CA PRO A 30 5.16 -12.03 -18.05
C PRO A 30 5.54 -11.40 -16.70
N ASP A 31 6.83 -11.30 -16.43
CA ASP A 31 7.29 -10.54 -15.28
C ASP A 31 6.94 -9.06 -15.50
N PRO A 32 6.08 -8.46 -14.67
CA PRO A 32 5.70 -7.06 -14.84
C PRO A 32 6.86 -6.09 -14.55
N GLY A 33 8.02 -6.62 -14.13
CA GLY A 33 9.11 -5.81 -13.61
C GLY A 33 8.79 -5.15 -12.27
N SER A 34 9.69 -4.32 -11.79
CA SER A 34 9.47 -3.52 -10.59
C SER A 34 8.60 -2.31 -10.91
N SER A 35 7.68 -1.97 -10.03
CA SER A 35 6.92 -0.72 -10.13
C SER A 35 7.72 0.42 -9.49
N SER A 36 7.49 1.67 -9.92
CA SER A 36 8.10 2.85 -9.29
C SER A 36 7.85 2.93 -7.77
N TYR A 37 6.72 2.43 -7.30
CA TYR A 37 6.42 2.34 -5.86
C TYR A 37 7.27 1.29 -5.14
N ALA A 38 7.57 0.16 -5.79
CA ALA A 38 8.43 -0.87 -5.24
C ALA A 38 9.89 -0.40 -5.21
N ASP A 39 10.33 0.30 -6.26
CA ASP A 39 11.67 0.89 -6.34
C ASP A 39 11.85 1.96 -5.26
N GLU A 40 10.89 2.89 -5.12
CA GLU A 40 10.86 3.89 -4.05
C GLU A 40 10.93 3.24 -2.66
N GLY A 41 10.15 2.16 -2.44
CA GLY A 41 10.18 1.38 -1.22
C GLY A 41 11.55 0.77 -0.94
N THR A 42 12.21 0.21 -1.96
CA THR A 42 13.55 -0.39 -1.83
C THR A 42 14.59 0.63 -1.37
N VAL A 43 14.54 1.84 -1.91
CA VAL A 43 15.43 2.94 -1.49
C VAL A 43 15.18 3.32 -0.03
N ALA A 44 13.90 3.41 0.38
CA ALA A 44 13.51 3.72 1.76
C ALA A 44 13.99 2.65 2.75
N HIS A 45 13.82 1.35 2.46
CA HIS A 45 14.35 0.27 3.29
C HIS A 45 15.89 0.34 3.40
N SER A 46 16.59 0.60 2.30
CA SER A 46 18.04 0.74 2.30
C SER A 46 18.53 1.92 3.15
N LEU A 47 17.77 3.03 3.16
CA LEU A 47 18.08 4.20 4.00
C LEU A 47 17.77 3.92 5.47
N ALA A 48 16.65 3.28 5.77
CA ALA A 48 16.26 2.90 7.14
C ALA A 48 17.28 1.93 7.76
N GLU A 49 17.67 0.87 7.02
CA GLU A 49 18.73 -0.05 7.41
C GLU A 49 20.03 0.69 7.71
N LEU A 50 20.45 1.57 6.80
CA LEU A 50 21.70 2.32 6.95
C LEU A 50 21.70 3.18 8.21
N LYS A 51 20.60 3.90 8.48
CA LYS A 51 20.45 4.75 9.67
C LYS A 51 20.44 3.93 10.95
N LEU A 52 19.69 2.83 10.98
CA LEU A 52 19.58 1.96 12.16
C LEU A 52 20.93 1.33 12.51
N ARG A 53 21.67 0.79 11.51
CA ARG A 53 23.04 0.26 11.73
C ARG A 53 24.02 1.32 12.21
N HIS A 54 23.87 2.56 11.79
CA HIS A 54 24.72 3.66 12.23
C HIS A 54 24.46 4.01 13.70
N VAL A 55 23.20 4.14 14.11
CA VAL A 55 22.82 4.43 15.49
C VAL A 55 23.26 3.32 16.45
N LEU A 56 23.20 2.06 16.00
CA LEU A 56 23.66 0.89 16.78
C LEU A 56 25.19 0.69 16.73
N HIS A 57 25.93 1.60 16.10
CA HIS A 57 27.38 1.52 15.96
C HIS A 57 27.90 0.27 15.21
N GLU A 58 27.07 -0.38 14.40
CA GLU A 58 27.49 -1.49 13.54
C GLU A 58 28.35 -1.04 12.36
N ILE A 59 28.26 0.24 12.00
CA ILE A 59 29.05 0.88 10.95
C ILE A 59 29.65 2.20 11.46
N THR A 60 30.82 2.54 10.89
CA THR A 60 31.50 3.80 11.23
C THR A 60 30.86 5.00 10.55
N ASP A 61 31.09 6.22 11.07
CA ASP A 61 30.64 7.48 10.46
C ASP A 61 31.10 7.61 9.00
N ALA A 62 32.32 7.15 8.68
CA ALA A 62 32.85 7.21 7.34
C ALA A 62 32.09 6.28 6.37
N GLN A 63 31.73 5.07 6.84
CA GLN A 63 30.93 4.12 6.09
C GLN A 63 29.49 4.64 5.90
N TYR A 64 28.90 5.19 6.96
CA TYR A 64 27.58 5.83 6.92
C TYR A 64 27.54 6.94 5.86
N LYS A 65 28.42 7.94 5.96
CA LYS A 65 28.48 9.06 5.02
C LYS A 65 28.68 8.61 3.56
N LYS A 66 29.53 7.60 3.33
CA LYS A 66 29.76 7.06 1.98
C LYS A 66 28.51 6.40 1.40
N ARG A 67 27.82 5.58 2.21
CA ARG A 67 26.60 4.87 1.77
C ARG A 67 25.44 5.85 1.58
N LEU A 68 25.28 6.80 2.52
CA LEU A 68 24.26 7.85 2.43
C LEU A 68 24.41 8.68 1.16
N ALA A 69 25.64 9.12 0.83
CA ALA A 69 25.92 9.88 -0.39
C ALA A 69 25.53 9.11 -1.66
N LYS A 70 25.60 7.77 -1.65
CA LYS A 70 25.13 6.93 -2.75
C LYS A 70 23.60 6.88 -2.83
N ILE A 71 22.91 6.73 -1.70
CA ILE A 71 21.43 6.72 -1.64
C ILE A 71 20.87 8.09 -2.06
N GLN A 72 21.53 9.19 -1.67
CA GLN A 72 21.13 10.55 -2.04
C GLN A 72 21.25 10.87 -3.54
N GLN A 73 21.93 10.03 -4.31
CA GLN A 73 22.00 10.13 -5.77
C GLN A 73 20.88 9.37 -6.49
N ASP A 74 20.08 8.63 -5.76
CA ASP A 74 18.93 7.90 -6.32
C ASP A 74 17.78 8.86 -6.62
N ASP A 75 17.12 8.66 -7.76
CA ASP A 75 16.03 9.52 -8.22
C ASP A 75 14.81 9.52 -7.27
N TYR A 76 14.65 8.48 -6.46
CA TYR A 76 13.58 8.36 -5.48
C TYR A 76 13.90 9.01 -4.12
N TYR A 77 15.17 9.33 -3.86
CA TYR A 77 15.54 9.95 -2.60
C TYR A 77 15.00 11.39 -2.50
N ASN A 78 14.40 11.73 -1.38
CA ASN A 78 13.92 13.07 -1.08
C ASN A 78 13.83 13.32 0.44
N GLY A 79 13.59 14.58 0.83
CA GLY A 79 13.51 14.95 2.25
C GLY A 79 12.36 14.25 3.01
N GLU A 80 11.24 13.91 2.36
CA GLU A 80 10.16 13.14 2.97
C GLU A 80 10.63 11.71 3.33
N MET A 81 11.44 11.10 2.45
CA MET A 81 12.02 9.77 2.72
C MET A 81 12.97 9.82 3.91
N ASP A 82 13.74 10.89 4.02
CA ASP A 82 14.68 11.07 5.14
C ASP A 82 13.92 11.19 6.47
N GLU A 83 12.90 12.05 6.55
CA GLU A 83 12.02 12.19 7.73
C GLU A 83 11.29 10.89 8.07
N ALA A 84 10.76 10.20 7.07
CA ALA A 84 10.01 8.95 7.26
C ALA A 84 10.91 7.82 7.80
N THR A 85 12.15 7.74 7.33
CA THR A 85 13.11 6.74 7.82
C THR A 85 13.67 7.10 9.19
N ASP A 86 13.77 8.39 9.55
CA ASP A 86 14.09 8.82 10.93
C ASP A 86 12.98 8.37 11.88
N PHE A 87 11.70 8.60 11.54
CA PHE A 87 10.57 8.13 12.34
C PHE A 87 10.59 6.60 12.54
N TYR A 88 10.91 5.85 11.48
CA TYR A 88 11.05 4.39 11.59
C TYR A 88 12.15 4.01 12.58
N VAL A 89 13.33 4.61 12.46
CA VAL A 89 14.48 4.33 13.35
C VAL A 89 14.13 4.67 14.79
N GLU A 90 13.56 5.84 15.05
CA GLU A 90 13.12 6.26 16.39
C GLU A 90 12.14 5.25 16.99
N THR A 91 11.11 4.82 16.21
CA THR A 91 10.11 3.85 16.67
C THR A 91 10.74 2.48 16.97
N VAL A 92 11.66 1.99 16.14
CA VAL A 92 12.36 0.71 16.38
C VAL A 92 13.20 0.79 17.66
N LEU A 93 13.89 1.92 17.89
CA LEU A 93 14.70 2.10 19.09
C LEU A 93 13.83 2.25 20.37
N GLU A 94 12.64 2.85 20.27
CA GLU A 94 11.68 2.90 21.37
C GLU A 94 11.18 1.50 21.73
N GLU A 95 10.82 0.68 20.73
CA GLU A 95 10.43 -0.72 20.92
C GLU A 95 11.57 -1.55 21.51
N PHE A 96 12.81 -1.34 21.05
CA PHE A 96 13.99 -2.02 21.59
C PHE A 96 14.28 -1.62 23.04
N ALA A 97 14.17 -0.34 23.37
CA ALA A 97 14.32 0.13 24.73
C ALA A 97 13.22 -0.42 25.67
N ALA A 98 11.99 -0.55 25.16
CA ALA A 98 10.86 -1.12 25.90
C ALA A 98 11.00 -2.62 26.18
N ALA A 99 11.74 -3.37 25.36
CA ALA A 99 12.06 -4.77 25.56
C ALA A 99 13.01 -5.01 26.76
N GLY A 100 13.70 -3.97 27.20
CA GLY A 100 14.46 -3.99 28.46
C GLY A 100 15.89 -4.48 28.36
N GLU A 101 16.51 -4.64 29.52
CA GLU A 101 17.92 -5.04 29.63
C GLU A 101 18.10 -6.50 29.20
N GLY A 102 19.06 -6.75 28.30
CA GLY A 102 19.36 -8.07 27.74
C GLY A 102 18.59 -8.41 26.47
N ALA A 103 17.74 -7.49 25.97
CA ALA A 103 17.14 -7.66 24.65
C ALA A 103 18.20 -7.54 23.53
N GLU A 104 17.99 -8.25 22.44
CA GLU A 104 18.81 -8.18 21.23
C GLU A 104 17.99 -7.62 20.06
N LEU A 105 18.62 -6.74 19.26
CA LEU A 105 18.05 -6.19 18.05
C LEU A 105 18.87 -6.61 16.83
N MET A 106 18.23 -7.25 15.86
CA MET A 106 18.83 -7.66 14.60
C MET A 106 18.19 -6.93 13.43
N ILE A 107 19.00 -6.51 12.47
CA ILE A 107 18.58 -5.71 11.31
C ILE A 107 18.68 -6.56 10.04
N GLU A 108 17.67 -6.46 9.15
CA GLU A 108 17.64 -7.21 7.87
C GLU A 108 17.86 -8.72 8.11
N GLN A 109 17.15 -9.23 9.12
CA GLN A 109 17.33 -10.61 9.53
C GLN A 109 16.67 -11.55 8.54
N ARG A 110 17.49 -12.43 7.91
CA ARG A 110 16.97 -13.51 7.09
C ARG A 110 16.34 -14.58 7.97
N LEU A 111 15.11 -14.92 7.65
CA LEU A 111 14.27 -15.87 8.38
C LEU A 111 14.04 -17.11 7.53
N ASP A 112 14.20 -18.30 8.13
CA ASP A 112 13.94 -19.58 7.49
C ASP A 112 12.47 -19.98 7.71
N LEU A 113 11.76 -20.21 6.63
CA LEU A 113 10.36 -20.66 6.60
C LEU A 113 10.23 -22.09 6.09
N SER A 114 11.35 -22.80 5.87
CA SER A 114 11.36 -24.11 5.20
C SER A 114 10.58 -25.19 5.95
N GLN A 115 10.35 -25.02 7.25
CA GLN A 115 9.51 -25.92 8.05
C GLN A 115 8.05 -25.94 7.55
N TRP A 116 7.52 -24.81 7.08
CA TRP A 116 6.12 -24.68 6.63
C TRP A 116 5.98 -24.48 5.12
N ILE A 117 6.99 -23.88 4.50
CA ILE A 117 6.96 -23.49 3.09
C ILE A 117 8.18 -24.09 2.40
N PRO A 118 8.03 -25.06 1.48
CA PRO A 118 9.17 -25.62 0.76
C PRO A 118 10.03 -24.51 0.12
N GLU A 119 11.33 -24.52 0.40
CA GLU A 119 12.29 -23.47 -0.03
C GLU A 119 11.90 -22.05 0.44
N GLY A 120 11.06 -21.96 1.48
CA GLY A 120 10.54 -20.69 1.99
C GLY A 120 11.58 -19.92 2.79
N PHE A 121 11.67 -18.63 2.56
CA PHE A 121 12.44 -17.68 3.36
C PHE A 121 11.84 -16.29 3.26
N GLY A 122 12.22 -15.44 4.19
CA GLY A 122 11.89 -14.01 4.19
C GLY A 122 13.02 -13.20 4.79
N THR A 123 12.88 -11.90 4.78
CA THR A 123 13.75 -10.97 5.51
C THR A 123 12.86 -10.01 6.26
N SER A 124 13.06 -9.89 7.58
CA SER A 124 12.40 -8.89 8.41
C SER A 124 13.34 -7.70 8.57
N ASP A 125 12.81 -6.49 8.45
CA ASP A 125 13.61 -5.26 8.54
C ASP A 125 14.28 -5.13 9.93
N ALA A 126 13.53 -5.49 11.00
CA ALA A 126 14.09 -5.61 12.33
C ALA A 126 13.45 -6.75 13.11
N VAL A 127 14.23 -7.41 13.96
CA VAL A 127 13.78 -8.42 14.92
C VAL A 127 14.33 -8.05 16.29
N ILE A 128 13.46 -7.97 17.30
CA ILE A 128 13.80 -7.75 18.68
C ILE A 128 13.48 -9.01 19.47
N ILE A 129 14.41 -9.48 20.29
CA ILE A 129 14.22 -10.67 21.13
C ILE A 129 14.54 -10.29 22.57
N ASP A 130 13.62 -10.60 23.47
CA ASP A 130 13.85 -10.57 24.91
C ASP A 130 13.57 -11.96 25.52
N SER A 131 13.63 -12.06 26.85
CA SER A 131 13.41 -13.33 27.57
C SER A 131 11.96 -13.86 27.51
N SER A 132 11.00 -13.09 27.01
CA SER A 132 9.57 -13.42 27.07
C SER A 132 8.85 -13.30 25.72
N MET A 133 9.44 -12.58 24.78
CA MET A 133 8.78 -12.25 23.52
C MET A 133 9.80 -12.10 22.39
N ILE A 134 9.38 -12.49 21.20
CA ILE A 134 10.05 -12.13 19.95
C ILE A 134 9.18 -11.16 19.17
N GLN A 135 9.78 -10.06 18.69
CA GLN A 135 9.07 -9.07 17.89
C GLN A 135 9.68 -8.96 16.50
N VAL A 136 8.85 -9.01 15.48
CA VAL A 136 9.23 -8.71 14.08
C VAL A 136 8.63 -7.37 13.69
N ILE A 137 9.44 -6.51 13.06
CA ILE A 137 9.06 -5.15 12.67
C ILE A 137 9.30 -4.99 11.17
N ASP A 138 8.32 -4.41 10.48
CA ASP A 138 8.35 -4.22 9.03
C ASP A 138 8.01 -2.77 8.67
N LEU A 139 8.83 -2.16 7.84
CA LEU A 139 8.62 -0.82 7.28
C LEU A 139 7.73 -0.89 6.05
N LYS A 140 6.68 -0.11 6.03
CA LYS A 140 5.85 0.10 4.84
C LYS A 140 5.92 1.56 4.41
N TYR A 141 6.70 1.86 3.38
CA TYR A 141 6.91 3.23 2.92
C TYR A 141 5.75 3.81 2.10
N GLY A 142 4.87 2.96 1.54
CA GLY A 142 3.76 3.38 0.69
C GLY A 142 2.68 4.23 1.38
N LYS A 143 2.07 5.19 0.64
CA LYS A 143 0.96 6.05 1.10
C LYS A 143 -0.44 5.51 0.73
N GLY A 144 -0.51 4.49 -0.13
CA GLY A 144 -1.76 4.17 -0.82
C GLY A 144 -2.77 3.37 0.02
N ILE A 145 -2.30 2.48 0.87
CA ILE A 145 -3.14 1.57 1.66
C ILE A 145 -2.55 1.48 3.05
N LYS A 146 -3.41 1.67 4.04
CA LYS A 146 -3.08 1.41 5.42
C LYS A 146 -2.95 -0.09 5.65
N VAL A 147 -1.81 -0.53 6.17
CA VAL A 147 -1.53 -1.94 6.48
C VAL A 147 -1.76 -2.17 7.96
N GLU A 148 -2.61 -3.12 8.30
CA GLU A 148 -2.87 -3.52 9.68
C GLU A 148 -1.97 -4.72 10.03
N ALA A 149 -1.50 -4.78 11.25
CA ALA A 149 -0.71 -5.92 11.74
C ALA A 149 -1.60 -7.13 12.03
N LYS A 150 -2.82 -6.88 12.50
CA LYS A 150 -3.76 -7.90 12.94
C LYS A 150 -4.11 -8.90 11.83
N ASN A 151 -3.87 -10.18 12.10
CA ASN A 151 -4.10 -11.29 11.17
C ASN A 151 -3.35 -11.14 9.83
N ASN A 152 -2.29 -10.35 9.78
CA ASN A 152 -1.52 -10.15 8.56
C ASN A 152 -0.60 -11.34 8.29
N PRO A 153 -0.83 -12.11 7.22
CA PRO A 153 -0.07 -13.32 6.98
C PRO A 153 1.41 -13.07 6.68
N GLN A 154 1.79 -11.92 6.12
CA GLN A 154 3.19 -11.57 5.90
C GLN A 154 3.94 -11.49 7.23
N PHE A 155 3.40 -10.75 8.18
CA PHE A 155 4.06 -10.53 9.47
C PHE A 155 4.03 -11.79 10.34
N ARG A 156 2.93 -12.54 10.31
CA ARG A 156 2.84 -13.86 10.98
C ARG A 156 3.85 -14.86 10.42
N LEU A 157 4.12 -14.86 9.11
CA LEU A 157 5.18 -15.67 8.51
C LEU A 157 6.56 -15.23 8.99
N TYR A 158 6.81 -13.93 9.10
CA TYR A 158 8.06 -13.45 9.70
C TYR A 158 8.17 -13.89 11.16
N GLY A 159 7.08 -13.85 11.91
CA GLY A 159 7.03 -14.39 13.27
C GLY A 159 7.39 -15.88 13.31
N LEU A 160 6.80 -16.72 12.44
CA LEU A 160 7.15 -18.15 12.33
C LEU A 160 8.63 -18.35 12.00
N GLY A 161 9.18 -17.59 11.05
CA GLY A 161 10.59 -17.69 10.68
C GLY A 161 11.53 -17.25 11.80
N ALA A 162 11.15 -16.27 12.58
CA ALA A 162 11.90 -15.85 13.76
C ALA A 162 11.84 -16.91 14.86
N VAL A 163 10.68 -17.50 15.09
CA VAL A 163 10.52 -18.65 16.00
C VAL A 163 11.38 -19.84 15.56
N SER A 164 11.39 -20.18 14.27
CA SER A 164 12.24 -21.25 13.74
C SER A 164 13.73 -21.02 13.96
N LEU A 165 14.15 -19.76 13.93
CA LEU A 165 15.58 -19.41 14.06
C LEU A 165 16.04 -19.32 15.53
N PHE A 166 15.17 -18.85 16.41
CA PHE A 166 15.54 -18.48 17.78
C PHE A 166 14.86 -19.30 18.87
N GLY A 167 13.83 -20.09 18.52
CA GLY A 167 13.02 -20.84 19.49
C GLY A 167 13.79 -21.88 20.33
N ASP A 168 14.92 -22.37 19.84
CA ASP A 168 15.79 -23.26 20.60
C ASP A 168 16.74 -22.53 21.57
N LEU A 169 16.85 -21.21 21.42
CA LEU A 169 17.78 -20.39 22.20
C LEU A 169 17.09 -19.58 23.30
N TYR A 170 15.80 -19.26 23.13
CA TYR A 170 15.02 -18.41 24.00
C TYR A 170 13.70 -19.06 24.35
N ASP A 171 13.23 -18.86 25.58
CA ASP A 171 11.95 -19.37 26.08
C ASP A 171 10.92 -18.23 26.12
N PHE A 172 10.16 -18.10 25.03
CA PHE A 172 9.14 -17.06 24.89
C PHE A 172 7.76 -17.65 24.59
N ASP A 173 6.70 -17.01 25.10
CA ASP A 173 5.32 -17.48 24.97
C ASP A 173 4.53 -16.72 23.88
N THR A 174 5.05 -15.58 23.44
CA THR A 174 4.35 -14.68 22.51
C THR A 174 5.25 -14.17 21.40
N VAL A 175 4.64 -13.88 20.27
CA VAL A 175 5.25 -13.22 19.11
C VAL A 175 4.50 -11.90 18.86
N LYS A 176 5.21 -10.79 18.87
CA LYS A 176 4.68 -9.48 18.49
C LYS A 176 5.06 -9.18 17.04
N THR A 177 4.10 -8.75 16.26
CA THR A 177 4.33 -8.27 14.89
C THR A 177 3.97 -6.80 14.82
N THR A 178 4.86 -5.98 14.25
CA THR A 178 4.67 -4.53 14.18
C THR A 178 4.88 -4.04 12.76
N VAL A 179 3.97 -3.21 12.28
CA VAL A 179 4.12 -2.48 11.03
C VAL A 179 4.27 -1.00 11.32
N ILE A 180 5.24 -0.38 10.67
CA ILE A 180 5.51 1.06 10.76
C ILE A 180 5.30 1.66 9.37
N GLN A 181 4.33 2.56 9.24
CA GLN A 181 3.99 3.29 8.01
C GLN A 181 4.15 4.80 8.23
N PRO A 182 5.37 5.36 8.19
CA PRO A 182 5.62 6.74 8.60
C PRO A 182 4.83 7.77 7.80
N ARG A 183 4.67 7.54 6.49
CA ARG A 183 3.96 8.47 5.59
C ARG A 183 2.45 8.53 5.82
N LEU A 184 1.90 7.64 6.64
CA LEU A 184 0.50 7.62 7.08
C LEU A 184 0.36 7.91 8.56
N ASP A 185 1.47 8.25 9.25
CA ASP A 185 1.50 8.43 10.70
C ASP A 185 0.85 7.24 11.42
N HIS A 186 1.27 6.03 11.01
CA HIS A 186 0.63 4.78 11.42
C HIS A 186 1.66 3.77 11.91
N VAL A 187 1.45 3.34 13.16
CA VAL A 187 2.11 2.19 13.76
C VAL A 187 1.02 1.27 14.31
N ASP A 188 1.10 -0.01 13.97
CA ASP A 188 0.13 -1.01 14.44
C ASP A 188 0.85 -2.30 14.81
N SER A 189 0.34 -2.99 15.84
CA SER A 189 0.95 -4.20 16.34
C SER A 189 -0.10 -5.25 16.68
N GLU A 190 0.29 -6.52 16.50
CA GLU A 190 -0.45 -7.69 16.97
C GLU A 190 0.45 -8.53 17.88
N VAL A 191 -0.08 -8.97 19.01
CA VAL A 191 0.58 -9.97 19.86
C VAL A 191 -0.17 -11.28 19.69
N VAL A 192 0.55 -12.32 19.28
CA VAL A 192 0.02 -13.66 19.04
C VAL A 192 0.65 -14.64 20.02
N ILE A 193 -0.15 -15.52 20.60
CA ILE A 193 0.35 -16.61 21.43
C ILE A 193 1.15 -17.57 20.53
N LEU A 194 2.37 -17.93 20.95
CA LEU A 194 3.27 -18.78 20.18
C LEU A 194 2.57 -20.06 19.69
N LYS A 195 1.84 -20.73 20.58
CA LYS A 195 1.11 -21.96 20.23
C LYS A 195 0.07 -21.75 19.12
N GLU A 196 -0.62 -20.62 19.12
CA GLU A 196 -1.61 -20.29 18.08
C GLU A 196 -0.92 -20.00 16.74
N LEU A 197 0.21 -19.32 16.78
CA LEU A 197 1.02 -19.03 15.59
C LEU A 197 1.57 -20.32 14.96
N LEU A 198 2.10 -21.23 15.75
CA LEU A 198 2.60 -22.53 15.28
C LEU A 198 1.47 -23.38 14.69
N LEU A 199 0.31 -23.45 15.36
CA LEU A 199 -0.86 -24.16 14.85
C LEU A 199 -1.35 -23.60 13.52
N TRP A 200 -1.40 -22.28 13.37
CA TRP A 200 -1.69 -21.63 12.10
C TRP A 200 -0.67 -21.99 11.00
N GLY A 201 0.62 -22.06 11.36
CA GLY A 201 1.68 -22.52 10.46
C GLY A 201 1.45 -23.94 9.96
N GLU A 202 1.08 -24.86 10.84
CA GLU A 202 0.88 -26.27 10.55
C GLU A 202 -0.44 -26.55 9.81
N GLU A 203 -1.54 -25.94 10.24
CA GLU A 203 -2.89 -26.26 9.73
C GLU A 203 -3.28 -25.45 8.49
N GLU A 204 -2.78 -24.22 8.36
CA GLU A 204 -3.16 -23.32 7.25
C GLU A 204 -2.01 -23.09 6.27
N VAL A 205 -0.82 -22.69 6.77
CA VAL A 205 0.31 -22.30 5.91
C VAL A 205 0.87 -23.49 5.16
N ALA A 206 1.28 -24.54 5.88
CA ALA A 206 1.98 -25.68 5.28
C ALA A 206 1.15 -26.40 4.22
N PRO A 207 -0.15 -26.74 4.45
CA PRO A 207 -0.97 -27.36 3.41
C PRO A 207 -1.14 -26.45 2.18
N ARG A 208 -1.34 -25.16 2.38
CA ARG A 208 -1.52 -24.19 1.28
C ARG A 208 -0.22 -23.98 0.49
N ALA A 209 0.92 -23.96 1.17
CA ALA A 209 2.22 -23.88 0.53
C ALA A 209 2.51 -25.10 -0.34
N ILE A 210 2.24 -26.32 0.16
CA ILE A 210 2.36 -27.56 -0.63
C ILE A 210 1.48 -27.50 -1.87
N MET A 211 0.20 -27.18 -1.72
CA MET A 211 -0.71 -27.02 -2.85
C MET A 211 -0.20 -25.98 -3.87
N ALA A 212 0.32 -24.86 -3.40
CA ALA A 212 0.84 -23.81 -4.26
C ALA A 212 2.10 -24.21 -5.03
N MET A 213 3.00 -24.95 -4.38
CA MET A 213 4.25 -25.42 -4.98
C MET A 213 4.04 -26.57 -5.97
N GLU A 214 3.07 -27.43 -5.73
CA GLU A 214 2.70 -28.56 -6.62
C GLU A 214 1.86 -28.13 -7.83
N GLY A 215 1.41 -26.86 -7.89
CA GLY A 215 0.64 -26.35 -9.02
C GLY A 215 -0.84 -26.68 -8.94
N SER A 216 -1.44 -26.52 -7.75
CA SER A 216 -2.86 -26.74 -7.50
C SER A 216 -3.78 -25.99 -8.48
N ASP A 217 -4.90 -26.60 -8.81
CA ASP A 217 -6.05 -26.01 -9.51
C ASP A 217 -7.09 -25.37 -8.56
N TYR A 218 -6.76 -25.27 -7.27
CA TYR A 218 -7.62 -24.62 -6.29
C TYR A 218 -7.51 -23.11 -6.40
N PHE A 219 -8.50 -22.53 -7.09
CA PHE A 219 -8.62 -21.09 -7.32
C PHE A 219 -9.77 -20.48 -6.52
N VAL A 220 -9.48 -19.41 -5.81
CA VAL A 220 -10.49 -18.62 -5.07
C VAL A 220 -10.30 -17.15 -5.43
N ALA A 221 -11.38 -16.49 -5.85
CA ALA A 221 -11.38 -15.05 -6.11
C ALA A 221 -11.73 -14.27 -4.83
N GLY A 222 -11.06 -13.13 -4.64
CA GLY A 222 -11.24 -12.23 -3.49
C GLY A 222 -10.32 -11.03 -3.60
N ASP A 223 -10.16 -10.30 -2.48
CA ASP A 223 -9.34 -9.07 -2.40
C ASP A 223 -7.86 -9.32 -2.74
N TRP A 224 -7.37 -10.51 -2.46
CA TRP A 224 -6.02 -10.94 -2.82
C TRP A 224 -5.75 -10.98 -4.33
N CYS A 225 -6.80 -10.97 -5.17
CA CYS A 225 -6.64 -10.87 -6.61
C CYS A 225 -6.05 -9.53 -7.07
N ARG A 226 -6.12 -8.49 -6.24
CA ARG A 226 -5.59 -7.16 -6.55
C ARG A 226 -4.12 -7.18 -6.97
N PHE A 227 -3.30 -7.97 -6.30
CA PHE A 227 -1.86 -8.08 -6.55
C PHE A 227 -1.47 -9.34 -7.33
N CYS A 228 -2.45 -10.05 -7.91
CA CYS A 228 -2.19 -11.25 -8.69
C CYS A 228 -1.73 -10.87 -10.11
N PRO A 229 -0.57 -11.35 -10.60
CA PRO A 229 -0.13 -11.10 -11.98
C PRO A 229 -1.14 -11.58 -13.03
N ALA A 230 -1.85 -12.68 -12.76
CA ALA A 230 -2.84 -13.25 -13.68
C ALA A 230 -4.25 -12.61 -13.60
N LYS A 231 -4.43 -11.56 -12.80
CA LYS A 231 -5.73 -10.96 -12.44
C LYS A 231 -6.62 -10.59 -13.63
N ALA A 232 -6.03 -10.14 -14.74
CA ALA A 232 -6.79 -9.73 -15.94
C ALA A 232 -7.34 -10.91 -16.74
N ARG A 233 -6.66 -12.07 -16.71
CA ARG A 233 -7.02 -13.27 -17.51
C ARG A 233 -7.43 -14.48 -16.68
N CYS A 234 -7.57 -14.31 -15.36
CA CYS A 234 -8.00 -15.39 -14.48
C CYS A 234 -9.47 -15.73 -14.67
N ARG A 235 -9.76 -16.95 -15.10
CA ARG A 235 -11.14 -17.45 -15.31
C ARG A 235 -11.96 -17.39 -14.03
N LYS A 236 -11.39 -17.83 -12.88
CA LYS A 236 -12.09 -17.83 -11.59
C LYS A 236 -12.49 -16.43 -11.14
N ARG A 237 -11.61 -15.44 -11.38
CA ARG A 237 -11.93 -14.03 -11.11
C ARG A 237 -12.99 -13.49 -12.08
N ALA A 238 -12.93 -13.87 -13.34
CA ALA A 238 -13.96 -13.51 -14.33
C ALA A 238 -15.33 -14.09 -13.94
N GLU A 239 -15.40 -15.36 -13.56
CA GLU A 239 -16.62 -15.98 -13.05
C GLU A 239 -17.20 -15.23 -11.87
N PHE A 240 -16.37 -14.96 -10.83
CA PHE A 240 -16.77 -14.21 -9.64
C PHE A 240 -17.38 -12.83 -9.97
N ASN A 241 -16.77 -12.10 -10.90
CA ASN A 241 -17.26 -10.76 -11.29
C ASN A 241 -18.50 -10.84 -12.22
N LEU A 242 -18.56 -11.84 -13.11
CA LEU A 242 -19.70 -12.02 -14.03
C LEU A 242 -20.94 -12.60 -13.33
N ASP A 243 -20.76 -13.34 -12.24
CA ASP A 243 -21.89 -13.82 -11.44
C ASP A 243 -22.70 -12.67 -10.85
N LEU A 244 -22.07 -11.54 -10.56
CA LEU A 244 -22.78 -10.31 -10.20
C LEU A 244 -23.68 -9.82 -11.35
N ALA A 245 -23.18 -9.85 -12.58
CA ALA A 245 -23.97 -9.44 -13.76
C ALA A 245 -25.08 -10.42 -14.12
N ARG A 246 -25.04 -11.64 -13.58
CA ARG A 246 -26.06 -12.68 -13.74
C ARG A 246 -27.11 -12.68 -12.63
N MET A 247 -26.99 -11.81 -11.62
CA MET A 247 -28.03 -11.65 -10.62
C MET A 247 -29.34 -11.32 -11.34
N GLU A 248 -30.24 -12.29 -11.39
CA GLU A 248 -31.60 -12.09 -11.89
C GLU A 248 -32.30 -11.17 -10.89
N PHE A 249 -32.47 -9.92 -11.27
CA PHE A 249 -33.29 -8.97 -10.53
C PHE A 249 -34.73 -9.50 -10.56
N GLN A 250 -35.12 -10.10 -9.44
CA GLN A 250 -36.48 -10.62 -9.31
C GLN A 250 -37.47 -9.45 -9.19
N LYS A 251 -38.70 -9.69 -9.62
CA LYS A 251 -39.80 -8.71 -9.44
C LYS A 251 -40.01 -8.37 -7.96
N PRO A 252 -40.19 -7.10 -7.59
CA PRO A 252 -40.61 -5.96 -8.40
C PRO A 252 -39.50 -5.38 -9.28
N PRO A 253 -39.83 -4.54 -10.32
CA PRO A 253 -38.88 -4.03 -11.30
C PRO A 253 -37.87 -3.01 -10.73
N LEU A 254 -38.01 -2.62 -9.47
CA LEU A 254 -37.10 -1.73 -8.78
C LEU A 254 -36.38 -2.50 -7.65
N LEU A 255 -35.08 -2.22 -7.52
CA LEU A 255 -34.27 -2.79 -6.44
C LEU A 255 -34.71 -2.26 -5.06
N SER A 256 -34.70 -3.12 -4.07
CA SER A 256 -34.79 -2.69 -2.66
C SER A 256 -33.48 -2.05 -2.19
N ASN A 257 -33.51 -1.38 -1.05
CA ASN A 257 -32.28 -0.81 -0.46
C ASN A 257 -31.25 -1.88 -0.09
N GLU A 258 -31.70 -3.06 0.33
CA GLU A 258 -30.86 -4.21 0.65
C GLU A 258 -30.15 -4.72 -0.62
N GLU A 259 -30.90 -4.89 -1.71
CA GLU A 259 -30.32 -5.30 -3.02
C GLU A 259 -29.35 -4.24 -3.55
N ILE A 260 -29.63 -2.95 -3.40
CA ILE A 260 -28.71 -1.86 -3.75
C ILE A 260 -27.42 -1.97 -2.93
N GLY A 261 -27.51 -2.27 -1.61
CA GLY A 261 -26.34 -2.48 -0.75
C GLY A 261 -25.47 -3.65 -1.23
N GLU A 262 -26.06 -4.77 -1.63
CA GLU A 262 -25.32 -5.91 -2.20
C GLU A 262 -24.66 -5.58 -3.54
N VAL A 263 -25.34 -4.83 -4.40
CA VAL A 263 -24.77 -4.36 -5.67
C VAL A 263 -23.59 -3.43 -5.42
N LEU A 264 -23.71 -2.48 -4.50
CA LEU A 264 -22.64 -1.55 -4.16
C LEU A 264 -21.39 -2.28 -3.64
N ALA A 265 -21.56 -3.28 -2.78
CA ALA A 265 -20.46 -4.07 -2.24
C ALA A 265 -19.64 -4.80 -3.33
N LYS A 266 -20.27 -5.19 -4.44
CA LYS A 266 -19.65 -5.96 -5.51
C LYS A 266 -19.27 -5.10 -6.75
N ALA A 267 -19.96 -3.96 -6.96
CA ALA A 267 -19.79 -3.12 -8.16
C ALA A 267 -18.36 -2.54 -8.28
N GLU A 268 -17.71 -2.20 -7.17
CA GLU A 268 -16.35 -1.69 -7.19
C GLU A 268 -15.35 -2.75 -7.68
N HIS A 269 -15.51 -4.00 -7.28
CA HIS A 269 -14.70 -5.11 -7.77
C HIS A 269 -14.90 -5.35 -9.27
N LEU A 270 -16.16 -5.31 -9.74
CA LEU A 270 -16.49 -5.48 -11.15
C LEU A 270 -15.89 -4.35 -12.01
N LYS A 271 -16.05 -3.09 -11.59
CA LYS A 271 -15.49 -1.92 -12.26
C LYS A 271 -13.98 -2.05 -12.42
N LYS A 272 -13.29 -2.33 -11.32
CA LYS A 272 -11.84 -2.47 -11.30
C LYS A 272 -11.35 -3.64 -12.17
N TRP A 273 -12.06 -4.77 -12.14
CA TRP A 273 -11.75 -5.90 -13.01
C TRP A 273 -11.91 -5.54 -14.49
N ALA A 274 -12.97 -4.82 -14.87
CA ALA A 274 -13.18 -4.38 -16.25
C ALA A 274 -12.07 -3.43 -16.75
N GLU A 275 -11.63 -2.51 -15.89
CA GLU A 275 -10.49 -1.62 -16.19
C GLU A 275 -9.18 -2.41 -16.38
N GLU A 276 -8.91 -3.40 -15.53
CA GLU A 276 -7.71 -4.25 -15.62
C GLU A 276 -7.71 -5.15 -16.86
N VAL A 277 -8.87 -5.69 -17.25
CA VAL A 277 -9.01 -6.45 -18.51
C VAL A 277 -8.75 -5.55 -19.72
N SER A 278 -9.29 -4.34 -19.71
CA SER A 278 -9.12 -3.38 -20.81
C SER A 278 -7.64 -2.94 -20.93
N ALA A 279 -6.97 -2.68 -19.81
CA ALA A 279 -5.55 -2.32 -19.80
C ALA A 279 -4.68 -3.47 -20.31
N TYR A 280 -4.93 -4.70 -19.86
CA TYR A 280 -4.23 -5.89 -20.33
C TYR A 280 -4.43 -6.11 -21.84
N ALA A 281 -5.68 -6.00 -22.32
CA ALA A 281 -5.99 -6.18 -23.74
C ALA A 281 -5.29 -5.13 -24.62
N LEU A 282 -5.21 -3.88 -24.15
CA LEU A 282 -4.46 -2.81 -24.84
C LEU A 282 -2.97 -3.14 -24.93
N GLU A 283 -2.37 -3.55 -23.82
CA GLU A 283 -0.95 -3.93 -23.77
C GLU A 283 -0.63 -5.07 -24.73
N GLN A 284 -1.44 -6.12 -24.70
CA GLN A 284 -1.25 -7.28 -25.62
C GLN A 284 -1.49 -6.90 -27.08
N ALA A 285 -2.48 -6.03 -27.37
CA ALA A 285 -2.72 -5.55 -28.72
C ALA A 285 -1.54 -4.71 -29.26
N LEU A 286 -0.88 -3.91 -28.40
CA LEU A 286 0.35 -3.20 -28.75
C LEU A 286 1.52 -4.17 -29.00
N ALA A 287 1.52 -5.33 -28.36
CA ALA A 287 2.48 -6.42 -28.59
C ALA A 287 2.15 -7.27 -29.85
N GLY A 288 1.03 -7.02 -30.51
CA GLY A 288 0.62 -7.69 -31.77
C GLY A 288 -0.49 -8.73 -31.64
N GLU A 289 -1.06 -8.92 -30.44
CA GLU A 289 -2.22 -9.79 -30.26
C GLU A 289 -3.47 -9.18 -30.88
N HIS A 290 -4.37 -10.03 -31.38
CA HIS A 290 -5.63 -9.62 -32.01
C HIS A 290 -6.83 -10.10 -31.22
N TYR A 291 -7.78 -9.19 -31.03
CA TYR A 291 -9.07 -9.48 -30.38
C TYR A 291 -10.21 -9.22 -31.36
N ASP A 292 -11.03 -10.23 -31.60
CA ASP A 292 -12.17 -10.13 -32.51
C ASP A 292 -13.13 -8.99 -32.11
N GLY A 293 -13.44 -8.13 -33.03
CA GLY A 293 -14.31 -6.96 -32.82
C GLY A 293 -13.60 -5.74 -32.23
N TRP A 294 -12.26 -5.79 -31.97
CA TRP A 294 -11.49 -4.69 -31.43
C TRP A 294 -10.32 -4.31 -32.35
N LYS A 295 -9.94 -3.05 -32.34
CA LYS A 295 -8.79 -2.53 -33.09
C LYS A 295 -8.07 -1.42 -32.35
N LEU A 296 -6.76 -1.31 -32.57
CA LEU A 296 -5.98 -0.16 -32.12
C LEU A 296 -6.27 1.05 -33.01
N VAL A 297 -6.45 2.19 -32.38
CA VAL A 297 -6.57 3.49 -33.02
C VAL A 297 -5.78 4.53 -32.22
N GLU A 298 -5.39 5.60 -32.89
CA GLU A 298 -4.83 6.75 -32.16
C GLU A 298 -5.90 7.38 -31.25
N GLY A 299 -5.52 7.60 -29.99
CA GLY A 299 -6.38 8.29 -29.03
C GLY A 299 -6.60 9.76 -29.42
N ARG A 300 -7.63 10.37 -28.86
CA ARG A 300 -7.85 11.82 -29.03
C ARG A 300 -6.68 12.57 -28.41
N SER A 301 -6.04 13.44 -29.18
CA SER A 301 -4.99 14.32 -28.72
C SER A 301 -5.47 15.78 -28.68
N ASN A 302 -5.03 16.52 -27.70
CA ASN A 302 -5.27 17.95 -27.63
C ASN A 302 -4.08 18.71 -28.23
N ARG A 303 -4.35 19.83 -28.89
CA ARG A 303 -3.29 20.73 -29.35
C ARG A 303 -2.51 21.24 -28.16
N LYS A 304 -1.19 21.21 -28.26
CA LYS A 304 -0.26 21.79 -27.28
C LYS A 304 0.78 22.62 -27.99
N TYR A 305 1.34 23.57 -27.29
CA TYR A 305 2.51 24.30 -27.80
C TYR A 305 3.70 23.36 -27.92
N ALA A 306 4.45 23.49 -29.02
CA ALA A 306 5.68 22.71 -29.22
C ALA A 306 6.80 23.25 -28.31
N ASP A 307 6.83 24.56 -28.13
CA ASP A 307 7.78 25.27 -27.26
C ASP A 307 7.09 26.55 -26.77
N GLU A 308 6.82 26.63 -25.47
CA GLU A 308 6.10 27.74 -24.85
C GLU A 308 6.90 29.06 -24.90
N ILE A 309 8.25 28.98 -24.82
CA ILE A 309 9.12 30.16 -24.88
C ILE A 309 9.05 30.77 -26.28
N GLN A 310 9.21 29.96 -27.32
CA GLN A 310 9.13 30.43 -28.70
C GLN A 310 7.76 30.97 -29.06
N VAL A 311 6.68 30.38 -28.50
CA VAL A 311 5.33 30.89 -28.70
C VAL A 311 5.17 32.27 -28.06
N ALA A 312 5.64 32.45 -26.82
CA ALA A 312 5.61 33.75 -26.14
C ALA A 312 6.40 34.81 -26.90
N ASP A 313 7.59 34.48 -27.37
CA ASP A 313 8.43 35.42 -28.14
C ASP A 313 7.78 35.81 -29.47
N LYS A 314 7.17 34.87 -30.19
CA LYS A 314 6.42 35.17 -31.42
C LYS A 314 5.20 36.07 -31.15
N LEU A 315 4.48 35.81 -30.06
CA LEU A 315 3.32 36.67 -29.69
C LEU A 315 3.75 38.06 -29.26
N LYS A 316 4.86 38.20 -28.50
CA LYS A 316 5.44 39.53 -28.18
C LYS A 316 5.89 40.26 -29.44
N ALA A 317 6.57 39.58 -30.37
CA ALA A 317 6.93 40.18 -31.66
C ALA A 317 5.73 40.59 -32.52
N ALA A 318 4.59 39.93 -32.35
CA ALA A 318 3.32 40.31 -32.98
C ALA A 318 2.55 41.43 -32.26
N GLY A 319 3.13 42.01 -31.19
CA GLY A 319 2.57 43.17 -30.50
C GLY A 319 1.66 42.86 -29.30
N PHE A 320 1.61 41.62 -28.85
CA PHE A 320 0.87 41.27 -27.63
C PHE A 320 1.71 41.58 -26.38
N ASP A 321 1.06 42.18 -25.37
CA ASP A 321 1.72 42.48 -24.08
C ASP A 321 2.01 41.15 -23.33
N GLU A 322 3.23 41.04 -22.81
CA GLU A 322 3.67 39.85 -22.04
C GLU A 322 2.76 39.57 -20.84
N ALA A 323 2.22 40.61 -20.19
CA ALA A 323 1.30 40.47 -19.08
C ALA A 323 -0.02 39.75 -19.45
N MET A 324 -0.40 39.75 -20.73
CA MET A 324 -1.57 39.08 -21.25
C MET A 324 -1.31 37.62 -21.63
N LEU A 325 -0.03 37.22 -21.81
CA LEU A 325 0.36 35.89 -22.25
C LEU A 325 0.47 34.90 -21.09
N TYR A 326 0.61 35.40 -19.86
CA TYR A 326 0.83 34.54 -18.68
C TYR A 326 -0.24 34.73 -17.63
N GLN A 327 -0.73 33.61 -17.09
CA GLN A 327 -1.61 33.64 -15.92
C GLN A 327 -0.77 33.45 -14.65
N ARG A 328 -0.70 34.46 -13.79
CA ARG A 328 -0.10 34.32 -12.46
C ARG A 328 -1.04 33.51 -11.58
N LYS A 329 -0.58 32.35 -11.12
CA LYS A 329 -1.29 31.52 -10.17
C LYS A 329 -0.41 31.25 -8.95
N LEU A 330 -0.98 31.41 -7.76
CA LEU A 330 -0.31 31.05 -6.52
C LEU A 330 -0.06 29.55 -6.51
N TYR A 331 1.11 29.11 -6.06
CA TYR A 331 1.38 27.70 -5.87
C TYR A 331 0.35 27.06 -4.94
N GLY A 332 -0.01 25.81 -5.18
CA GLY A 332 -0.83 25.02 -4.29
C GLY A 332 -0.13 24.77 -2.94
N ILE A 333 -0.89 24.41 -1.92
CA ILE A 333 -0.39 24.23 -0.54
C ILE A 333 0.82 23.28 -0.53
N THR A 334 0.74 22.13 -1.20
CA THR A 334 1.83 21.14 -1.26
C THR A 334 3.13 21.69 -1.87
N GLU A 335 3.02 22.48 -2.95
CA GLU A 335 4.20 23.08 -3.57
C GLU A 335 4.76 24.21 -2.71
N MET A 336 3.88 24.95 -2.05
CA MET A 336 4.28 26.00 -1.13
C MET A 336 4.94 25.42 0.13
N GLU A 337 4.45 24.27 0.64
CA GLU A 337 5.09 23.54 1.74
C GLU A 337 6.51 23.09 1.38
N LYS A 338 6.72 22.63 0.15
CA LYS A 338 8.07 22.27 -0.35
C LYS A 338 8.99 23.49 -0.43
N LEU A 339 8.46 24.63 -0.83
CA LEU A 339 9.24 25.87 -1.02
C LEU A 339 9.62 26.54 0.31
N VAL A 340 8.69 26.60 1.26
CA VAL A 340 8.81 27.40 2.50
C VAL A 340 9.06 26.54 3.74
N GLY A 341 8.72 25.23 3.67
CA GLY A 341 8.69 24.30 4.79
C GLY A 341 7.33 24.28 5.50
N LYS A 342 6.81 23.09 5.77
CA LYS A 342 5.45 22.85 6.32
C LYS A 342 5.21 23.61 7.63
N LYS A 343 6.15 23.54 8.59
CA LYS A 343 6.02 24.23 9.89
C LYS A 343 6.02 25.75 9.73
N LYS A 344 6.86 26.28 8.86
CA LYS A 344 6.96 27.73 8.64
C LYS A 344 5.74 28.25 7.89
N LEU A 345 5.24 27.50 6.90
CA LEU A 345 4.00 27.85 6.18
C LEU A 345 2.81 27.89 7.13
N ALA A 346 2.62 26.86 7.96
CA ALA A 346 1.54 26.83 8.94
C ALA A 346 1.63 27.99 9.94
N ALA A 347 2.82 28.28 10.45
CA ALA A 347 3.03 29.41 11.36
C ALA A 347 2.77 30.79 10.71
N THR A 348 3.05 30.90 9.39
CA THR A 348 2.89 32.17 8.67
C THR A 348 1.45 32.42 8.24
N LEU A 349 0.73 31.37 7.79
CA LEU A 349 -0.62 31.52 7.24
C LEU A 349 -1.73 31.39 8.30
N GLY A 350 -1.46 30.64 9.41
CA GLY A 350 -2.45 30.49 10.49
C GLY A 350 -3.82 30.08 9.97
N ASP A 351 -4.85 30.89 10.28
CA ASP A 351 -6.25 30.66 9.92
C ASP A 351 -6.55 30.74 8.40
N LEU A 352 -5.59 31.17 7.58
CA LEU A 352 -5.73 31.15 6.13
C LEU A 352 -5.56 29.73 5.53
N LEU A 353 -5.04 28.78 6.30
CA LEU A 353 -5.01 27.36 5.95
C LEU A 353 -6.26 26.67 6.49
N ILE A 354 -7.27 26.57 5.66
CA ILE A 354 -8.52 25.90 6.00
C ILE A 354 -8.59 24.51 5.38
N LYS A 355 -9.15 23.56 6.12
CA LYS A 355 -9.52 22.23 5.62
C LYS A 355 -11.06 22.16 5.59
N PRO A 356 -11.70 22.50 4.47
CA PRO A 356 -13.15 22.42 4.38
C PRO A 356 -13.63 20.98 4.54
N ALA A 357 -14.87 20.81 4.99
CA ALA A 357 -15.51 19.50 5.05
C ALA A 357 -15.53 18.85 3.65
N GLY A 358 -15.19 17.57 3.60
CA GLY A 358 -15.28 16.80 2.35
C GLY A 358 -16.72 16.63 1.89
N LYS A 359 -16.92 16.42 0.60
CA LYS A 359 -18.25 16.04 0.09
C LYS A 359 -18.67 14.70 0.70
N PRO A 360 -19.98 14.52 1.02
CA PRO A 360 -20.47 13.21 1.46
C PRO A 360 -20.16 12.11 0.45
N VAL A 361 -19.69 10.96 0.94
CA VAL A 361 -19.41 9.76 0.15
C VAL A 361 -20.05 8.57 0.84
N LEU A 362 -20.60 7.65 0.07
CA LEU A 362 -21.12 6.40 0.59
C LEU A 362 -19.96 5.40 0.67
N VAL A 363 -19.80 4.80 1.87
CA VAL A 363 -18.72 3.84 2.15
C VAL A 363 -19.29 2.65 2.92
N PRO A 364 -18.60 1.49 2.95
CA PRO A 364 -19.00 0.36 3.80
C PRO A 364 -19.08 0.76 5.29
N GLU A 365 -19.94 0.10 6.06
CA GLU A 365 -20.06 0.32 7.52
C GLU A 365 -18.75 0.08 8.28
N SER A 366 -17.85 -0.75 7.73
CA SER A 366 -16.53 -1.00 8.30
C SER A 366 -15.55 0.19 8.18
N ASP A 367 -15.91 1.24 7.42
CA ASP A 367 -15.11 2.46 7.36
C ASP A 367 -15.07 3.15 8.72
N LYS A 368 -13.88 3.56 9.14
CA LYS A 368 -13.63 4.12 10.49
C LYS A 368 -14.17 5.55 10.68
N ARG A 369 -14.59 6.22 9.60
CA ARG A 369 -15.15 7.59 9.68
C ARG A 369 -16.52 7.58 10.27
N GLU A 370 -16.85 8.60 11.07
CA GLU A 370 -18.19 8.77 11.62
C GLU A 370 -19.24 8.95 10.51
N ALA A 371 -20.37 8.30 10.67
CA ALA A 371 -21.50 8.44 9.75
C ALA A 371 -22.08 9.85 9.83
N ILE A 372 -22.38 10.44 8.68
CA ILE A 372 -23.10 11.71 8.63
C ILE A 372 -24.56 11.43 8.99
N ASN A 373 -25.05 12.03 10.09
CA ASN A 373 -26.46 11.96 10.43
C ASN A 373 -27.25 12.99 9.60
N THR A 374 -27.78 12.55 8.47
CA THR A 374 -28.55 13.41 7.55
C THR A 374 -29.82 13.96 8.16
N THR A 375 -30.37 13.31 9.19
CA THR A 375 -31.59 13.76 9.90
C THR A 375 -31.26 14.94 10.83
N GLU A 376 -30.15 14.90 11.57
CA GLU A 376 -29.69 16.02 12.39
C GLU A 376 -29.19 17.20 11.55
N ALA A 377 -28.51 16.94 10.46
CA ALA A 377 -28.07 17.99 9.53
C ALA A 377 -29.26 18.72 8.90
N ALA A 378 -30.31 17.97 8.49
CA ALA A 378 -31.55 18.57 7.99
C ALA A 378 -32.29 19.37 9.06
N GLN A 379 -32.31 18.92 10.33
CA GLN A 379 -32.90 19.66 11.43
C GLN A 379 -32.12 20.95 11.78
N ALA A 380 -30.77 20.92 11.70
CA ALA A 380 -29.93 22.09 11.92
C ALA A 380 -30.14 23.17 10.84
N ASP A 381 -30.33 22.77 9.57
CA ASP A 381 -30.66 23.71 8.49
C ASP A 381 -32.03 24.37 8.65
N PHE A 382 -32.99 23.67 9.27
CA PHE A 382 -34.32 24.25 9.56
C PHE A 382 -34.33 25.14 10.81
N THR A 383 -33.38 24.98 11.74
CA THR A 383 -33.33 25.81 12.97
C THR A 383 -32.54 27.11 12.78
N THR A 384 -31.82 27.28 11.67
CA THR A 384 -31.10 28.54 11.35
C THR A 384 -31.92 29.50 10.47
N GLY A 385 -33.17 29.17 10.16
CA GLY A 385 -34.03 29.92 9.25
C GLY A 385 -35.10 30.83 9.88
N ASP A 386 -35.28 30.85 11.19
CA ASP A 386 -36.29 31.72 11.85
C ASP A 386 -35.62 32.67 12.82
N ASP A 387 -35.18 33.81 12.36
CA ASP A 387 -35.17 35.09 13.11
C ASP A 387 -34.67 36.24 12.21
N GLU A 388 -35.54 36.71 11.34
CA GLU A 388 -35.56 38.13 10.91
C GLU A 388 -36.87 38.43 10.19
N VAL A 389 -37.93 38.45 10.96
CA VAL A 389 -39.14 39.22 10.56
C VAL A 389 -39.03 40.62 11.18
N ALA A 390 -38.60 41.58 10.38
CA ALA A 390 -38.66 42.97 10.75
C ALA A 390 -40.13 43.41 10.90
N PRO A 391 -40.49 44.16 11.94
CA PRO A 391 -41.84 44.74 12.05
C PRO A 391 -41.97 45.92 11.11
N PHE A 392 -43.14 46.00 10.51
CA PHE A 392 -43.62 47.14 9.70
C PHE A 392 -43.69 48.46 10.50
#